data_e35ce07fd3a853748fba191857576140
#
_entry.id   e35ce07fd3a853748fba191857576140
#
_cell.length_a   1.000
_cell.length_b   1.000
_cell.length_c   1.000
_cell.angle_alpha   90.00
_cell.angle_beta   90.00
_cell.angle_gamma   90.00
#
_symmetry.space_group_name_H-M   'P 1'
#
loop_
_entity.id
_entity.type
_entity.pdbx_description
1 polymer ?
#
loop_
_entity_poly.entity_id
_entity_poly.type
_entity_poly.pdbx_seq_one_letter_code
_entity_poly.pdbx_strand_id
1 'polypeptide(L)'
;MNLFRRKKPILRPPLARRVRDLEVLSARLIRAGFAGDYHSAFHGRGIEFSQVREYQPGDDVRTIDWNVTARSGAPHVKEFIEERDLTVLVAIDVSGSMAFGSVDWRKCDIAAELAAVFAFSAAESSDRIGLLLFSNNVRRYIPPRRGRMHARVIVRDAVDAATRGCEGVADLDAAARYLEHVSARRAVVIVISDFLDQNFERTMRRLNRRHDVVAITVGDPREDRFPDGGLARVIDAERGVQRLVDLRRAGVSGRAEARWKLNERRFRAAGIDHLTVSTAIGYDRDLLRFFRERGIRRR
;
A
#
# COMPACT_ATOMS: atom_id res chain seq x y z
N MET A 1 14.19 -30.91 -27.85
CA MET A 1 13.75 -31.21 -26.48
C MET A 1 12.96 -29.98 -25.99
N ASN A 2 11.62 -30.12 -25.94
CA ASN A 2 10.68 -29.04 -25.73
C ASN A 2 10.71 -28.54 -24.26
N LEU A 3 11.48 -27.50 -23.96
CA LEU A 3 11.61 -26.89 -22.64
C LEU A 3 10.46 -25.92 -22.28
N PHE A 4 9.48 -25.83 -23.15
CA PHE A 4 8.25 -25.07 -22.86
C PHE A 4 7.16 -25.99 -22.33
N ARG A 5 7.30 -26.46 -21.09
CA ARG A 5 6.12 -26.86 -20.36
C ARG A 5 5.26 -25.61 -20.23
N ARG A 6 4.25 -25.46 -21.09
CA ARG A 6 3.13 -24.55 -20.85
C ARG A 6 2.67 -24.84 -19.41
N LYS A 7 2.95 -23.92 -18.47
CA LYS A 7 2.31 -23.99 -17.16
C LYS A 7 0.82 -24.15 -17.45
N LYS A 8 0.22 -25.22 -16.93
CA LYS A 8 -1.25 -25.35 -16.99
C LYS A 8 -1.83 -24.04 -16.46
N PRO A 9 -2.84 -23.48 -17.15
CA PRO A 9 -3.47 -22.28 -16.63
C PRO A 9 -3.93 -22.60 -15.20
N ILE A 10 -3.41 -21.84 -14.23
CA ILE A 10 -3.83 -22.00 -12.84
C ILE A 10 -5.32 -21.66 -12.86
N LEU A 11 -6.17 -22.66 -12.67
CA LEU A 11 -7.62 -22.49 -12.60
C LEU A 11 -7.87 -21.65 -11.34
N ARG A 12 -8.06 -20.33 -11.54
CA ARG A 12 -8.31 -19.43 -10.45
C ARG A 12 -9.75 -19.63 -9.94
N PRO A 13 -9.95 -19.70 -8.65
CA PRO A 13 -11.28 -19.84 -8.09
C PRO A 13 -12.14 -18.62 -8.50
N PRO A 14 -13.47 -18.79 -8.54
CA PRO A 14 -14.40 -17.69 -8.82
C PRO A 14 -14.14 -16.48 -7.94
N LEU A 15 -14.36 -15.27 -8.47
CA LEU A 15 -14.11 -14.01 -7.78
C LEU A 15 -14.67 -13.95 -6.35
N ALA A 16 -15.91 -14.40 -6.16
CA ALA A 16 -16.55 -14.43 -4.85
C ALA A 16 -15.81 -15.32 -3.82
N ARG A 17 -15.24 -16.45 -4.28
CA ARG A 17 -14.43 -17.32 -3.42
C ARG A 17 -13.10 -16.64 -3.06
N ARG A 18 -12.42 -16.02 -4.01
CA ARG A 18 -11.18 -15.27 -3.76
C ARG A 18 -11.38 -14.15 -2.74
N VAL A 19 -12.45 -13.38 -2.89
CA VAL A 19 -12.79 -12.30 -1.92
C VAL A 19 -13.00 -12.88 -0.52
N ARG A 20 -13.71 -14.02 -0.40
CA ARG A 20 -13.92 -14.70 0.89
C ARG A 20 -12.61 -15.23 1.48
N ASP A 21 -11.76 -15.85 0.67
CA ASP A 21 -10.48 -16.38 1.12
C ASP A 21 -9.58 -15.25 1.65
N LEU A 22 -9.59 -14.09 0.98
CA LEU A 22 -8.87 -12.89 1.43
C LEU A 22 -9.47 -12.27 2.70
N GLU A 23 -10.78 -12.30 2.88
CA GLU A 23 -11.42 -11.89 4.13
C GLU A 23 -10.94 -12.76 5.30
N VAL A 24 -10.85 -14.07 5.10
CA VAL A 24 -10.36 -15.03 6.13
C VAL A 24 -8.87 -14.78 6.43
N LEU A 25 -8.05 -14.59 5.40
CA LEU A 25 -6.62 -14.26 5.55
C LEU A 25 -6.44 -12.96 6.33
N SER A 26 -7.13 -11.91 5.94
CA SER A 26 -7.07 -10.61 6.62
C SER A 26 -7.50 -10.71 8.07
N ALA A 27 -8.59 -11.45 8.37
CA ALA A 27 -9.04 -11.68 9.74
C ALA A 27 -8.00 -12.43 10.59
N ARG A 28 -7.19 -13.31 9.98
CA ARG A 28 -6.06 -13.97 10.68
C ARG A 28 -4.97 -12.97 11.04
N LEU A 29 -4.56 -12.13 10.12
CA LEU A 29 -3.54 -11.10 10.34
C LEU A 29 -3.99 -10.06 11.37
N ILE A 30 -5.25 -9.63 11.29
CA ILE A 30 -5.86 -8.70 12.26
C ILE A 30 -5.80 -9.30 13.67
N ARG A 31 -6.17 -10.57 13.84
CA ARG A 31 -6.08 -11.28 15.14
C ARG A 31 -4.64 -11.51 15.60
N ALA A 32 -3.69 -11.63 14.69
CA ALA A 32 -2.25 -11.71 15.02
C ALA A 32 -1.65 -10.37 15.48
N GLY A 33 -2.46 -9.29 15.58
CA GLY A 33 -2.05 -7.98 16.08
C GLY A 33 -1.94 -6.88 15.03
N PHE A 34 -2.16 -7.20 13.75
CA PHE A 34 -2.01 -6.21 12.67
C PHE A 34 -2.90 -4.97 12.85
N ALA A 35 -4.13 -5.13 13.35
CA ALA A 35 -5.02 -3.98 13.58
C ALA A 35 -4.44 -3.00 14.61
N GLY A 36 -3.82 -3.50 15.69
CA GLY A 36 -3.15 -2.66 16.68
C GLY A 36 -1.88 -1.99 16.13
N ASP A 37 -1.06 -2.72 15.39
CA ASP A 37 0.14 -2.20 14.74
C ASP A 37 -0.23 -1.17 13.65
N TYR A 38 -1.28 -1.43 12.85
CA TYR A 38 -1.86 -0.51 11.88
C TYR A 38 -2.35 0.78 12.56
N HIS A 39 -3.17 0.65 13.59
CA HIS A 39 -3.66 1.79 14.36
C HIS A 39 -2.50 2.62 14.92
N SER A 40 -1.53 1.99 15.57
CA SER A 40 -0.36 2.67 16.13
C SER A 40 0.51 3.37 15.05
N ALA A 41 0.59 2.78 13.85
CA ALA A 41 1.43 3.31 12.78
C ALA A 41 0.84 4.54 12.09
N PHE A 42 -0.49 4.68 12.10
CA PHE A 42 -1.19 5.74 11.38
C PHE A 42 -1.90 6.75 12.27
N HIS A 43 -2.40 6.30 13.42
CA HIS A 43 -2.96 7.18 14.45
C HIS A 43 -1.81 7.69 15.34
N GLY A 44 -1.11 8.73 14.89
CA GLY A 44 -0.22 9.49 15.77
C GLY A 44 -1.02 10.15 16.91
N ARG A 45 -0.32 10.76 17.87
CA ARG A 45 -0.93 11.61 18.92
C ARG A 45 -1.55 12.88 18.30
N GLY A 46 -2.51 12.74 17.42
CA GLY A 46 -3.35 13.83 16.93
C GLY A 46 -4.37 14.17 17.98
N ILE A 47 -3.96 14.90 18.99
CA ILE A 47 -4.89 15.55 19.92
C ILE A 47 -5.36 16.81 19.21
N GLU A 48 -6.58 16.78 18.63
CA GLU A 48 -7.17 17.97 18.05
C GLU A 48 -7.96 18.71 19.13
N PHE A 49 -7.73 20.02 19.21
CA PHE A 49 -8.49 20.88 20.11
C PHE A 49 -9.97 20.83 19.71
N SER A 50 -10.83 20.40 20.63
CA SER A 50 -12.27 20.29 20.39
C SER A 50 -13.00 21.54 20.86
N GLN A 51 -12.91 21.83 22.14
CA GLN A 51 -13.61 22.92 22.77
C GLN A 51 -12.95 23.32 24.10
N VAL A 52 -13.37 24.44 24.62
CA VAL A 52 -13.06 24.86 25.99
C VAL A 52 -14.33 24.68 26.83
N ARG A 53 -14.22 23.97 27.95
CA ARG A 53 -15.30 23.87 28.96
C ARG A 53 -14.80 24.28 30.32
N GLU A 54 -15.71 24.58 31.21
CA GLU A 54 -15.37 24.87 32.60
C GLU A 54 -14.67 23.65 33.25
N TYR A 55 -13.67 23.96 34.07
CA TYR A 55 -12.94 22.97 34.86
C TYR A 55 -13.86 22.28 35.85
N GLN A 56 -13.75 20.97 35.92
CA GLN A 56 -14.41 20.14 36.92
C GLN A 56 -13.37 19.48 37.82
N PRO A 57 -13.66 19.30 39.13
CA PRO A 57 -12.74 18.59 40.03
C PRO A 57 -12.43 17.19 39.50
N GLY A 58 -11.13 16.93 39.26
CA GLY A 58 -10.64 15.68 38.65
C GLY A 58 -10.03 15.88 37.26
N ASP A 59 -10.21 17.03 36.60
CA ASP A 59 -9.53 17.34 35.35
C ASP A 59 -8.02 17.57 35.56
N ASP A 60 -7.23 17.25 34.55
CA ASP A 60 -5.78 17.51 34.59
C ASP A 60 -5.51 19.04 34.51
N VAL A 61 -4.94 19.60 35.54
CA VAL A 61 -4.61 21.03 35.62
C VAL A 61 -3.68 21.50 34.51
N ARG A 62 -2.96 20.60 33.86
CA ARG A 62 -2.09 20.91 32.70
C ARG A 62 -2.88 21.26 31.46
N THR A 63 -4.15 20.90 31.39
CA THR A 63 -5.03 21.21 30.26
C THR A 63 -5.76 22.55 30.42
N ILE A 64 -5.53 23.30 31.50
CA ILE A 64 -6.17 24.62 31.71
C ILE A 64 -5.73 25.59 30.63
N ASP A 65 -6.70 26.22 29.98
CA ASP A 65 -6.48 27.37 29.08
C ASP A 65 -6.44 28.66 29.87
N TRP A 66 -5.25 29.11 30.22
CA TRP A 66 -5.06 30.34 31.01
C TRP A 66 -5.55 31.60 30.29
N ASN A 67 -5.59 31.61 28.93
CA ASN A 67 -6.09 32.77 28.17
C ASN A 67 -7.60 32.90 28.28
N VAL A 68 -8.34 31.81 28.20
CA VAL A 68 -9.79 31.77 28.36
C VAL A 68 -10.16 32.02 29.83
N THR A 69 -9.48 31.35 30.75
CA THR A 69 -9.63 31.52 32.21
C THR A 69 -9.50 32.98 32.63
N ALA A 70 -8.49 33.70 32.11
CA ALA A 70 -8.27 35.10 32.41
C ALA A 70 -9.40 36.04 31.89
N ARG A 71 -10.09 35.63 30.84
CA ARG A 71 -11.19 36.42 30.24
C ARG A 71 -12.55 36.10 30.87
N SER A 72 -12.78 34.85 31.22
CA SER A 72 -14.05 34.36 31.78
C SER A 72 -14.16 34.50 33.29
N GLY A 73 -13.02 34.60 33.99
CA GLY A 73 -12.98 34.63 35.46
C GLY A 73 -13.16 33.28 36.14
N ALA A 74 -13.41 32.22 35.41
CA ALA A 74 -13.53 30.85 35.89
C ALA A 74 -12.52 29.95 35.17
N PRO A 75 -11.92 28.94 35.86
CA PRO A 75 -10.97 28.06 35.22
C PRO A 75 -11.62 27.24 34.11
N HIS A 76 -11.01 27.23 32.93
CA HIS A 76 -11.44 26.50 31.77
C HIS A 76 -10.36 25.54 31.31
N VAL A 77 -10.76 24.32 30.90
CA VAL A 77 -9.86 23.28 30.37
C VAL A 77 -10.08 23.12 28.87
N LYS A 78 -8.96 22.90 28.17
CA LYS A 78 -8.98 22.47 26.77
C LYS A 78 -9.43 21.02 26.71
N GLU A 79 -10.55 20.78 26.11
CA GLU A 79 -11.00 19.45 25.80
C GLU A 79 -10.46 19.07 24.41
N PHE A 80 -9.73 17.98 24.36
CA PHE A 80 -9.16 17.47 23.15
C PHE A 80 -9.93 16.23 22.74
N ILE A 81 -10.44 16.22 21.52
CA ILE A 81 -11.00 15.00 20.92
C ILE A 81 -9.89 14.36 20.08
N GLU A 82 -9.61 13.12 20.35
CA GLU A 82 -8.79 12.30 19.47
C GLU A 82 -9.58 12.13 18.16
N GLU A 83 -9.20 12.87 17.10
CA GLU A 83 -9.84 12.73 15.80
C GLU A 83 -9.50 11.33 15.25
N ARG A 84 -10.39 10.39 15.49
CA ARG A 84 -10.24 8.98 15.10
C ARG A 84 -10.50 8.73 13.62
N ASP A 85 -10.76 9.75 12.82
CA ASP A 85 -11.17 9.64 11.43
C ASP A 85 -9.99 9.60 10.46
N LEU A 86 -9.23 8.50 10.47
CA LEU A 86 -8.20 8.32 9.48
C LEU A 86 -8.81 8.04 8.08
N THR A 87 -8.25 8.69 7.07
CA THR A 87 -8.54 8.36 5.68
C THR A 87 -7.33 7.66 5.07
N VAL A 88 -7.55 6.45 4.57
CA VAL A 88 -6.55 5.62 3.91
C VAL A 88 -6.91 5.46 2.44
N LEU A 89 -5.96 5.70 1.56
CA LEU A 89 -6.09 5.52 0.11
C LEU A 89 -5.06 4.47 -0.32
N VAL A 90 -5.53 3.33 -0.80
CA VAL A 90 -4.67 2.30 -1.38
C VAL A 90 -4.59 2.53 -2.87
N ALA A 91 -3.39 2.84 -3.38
CA ALA A 91 -3.12 3.00 -4.80
C ALA A 91 -2.37 1.77 -5.31
N ILE A 92 -2.98 1.03 -6.23
CA ILE A 92 -2.42 -0.22 -6.78
C ILE A 92 -2.07 -0.01 -8.24
N ASP A 93 -0.83 -0.31 -8.56
CA ASP A 93 -0.36 -0.43 -9.92
C ASP A 93 -0.92 -1.70 -10.56
N VAL A 94 -1.60 -1.53 -11.69
CA VAL A 94 -2.16 -2.60 -12.51
C VAL A 94 -1.57 -2.58 -13.93
N SER A 95 -0.35 -2.09 -14.08
CA SER A 95 0.43 -2.13 -15.32
C SER A 95 0.84 -3.54 -15.72
N GLY A 96 1.29 -3.70 -16.95
CA GLY A 96 1.68 -4.99 -17.51
C GLY A 96 2.78 -5.71 -16.71
N SER A 97 3.71 -4.97 -16.10
CA SER A 97 4.76 -5.54 -15.27
C SER A 97 4.21 -6.25 -14.03
N MET A 98 3.10 -5.78 -13.47
CA MET A 98 2.42 -6.39 -12.33
C MET A 98 1.75 -7.74 -12.66
N ALA A 99 1.55 -8.06 -13.94
CA ALA A 99 1.07 -9.38 -14.37
C ALA A 99 2.12 -10.49 -14.20
N PHE A 100 3.37 -10.14 -13.96
CA PHE A 100 4.46 -11.10 -13.83
C PHE A 100 4.39 -11.88 -12.52
N GLY A 101 4.72 -13.17 -12.60
CA GLY A 101 4.90 -14.06 -11.47
C GLY A 101 5.55 -15.37 -11.93
N SER A 102 6.62 -15.76 -11.27
CA SER A 102 7.38 -16.99 -11.58
C SER A 102 6.99 -18.20 -10.73
N VAL A 103 6.25 -17.93 -9.66
CA VAL A 103 5.70 -18.91 -8.72
C VAL A 103 4.18 -19.00 -8.88
N ASP A 104 3.47 -19.45 -7.87
CA ASP A 104 2.00 -19.62 -7.93
C ASP A 104 1.25 -18.28 -7.94
N TRP A 105 1.86 -17.21 -7.44
CA TRP A 105 1.29 -15.88 -7.33
C TRP A 105 1.97 -14.89 -8.28
N ARG A 106 1.16 -14.00 -8.86
CA ARG A 106 1.68 -12.84 -9.60
C ARG A 106 1.78 -11.64 -8.65
N LYS A 107 2.54 -10.64 -9.04
CA LYS A 107 2.66 -9.40 -8.26
C LYS A 107 1.29 -8.74 -8.01
N CYS A 108 0.43 -8.70 -9.01
CA CYS A 108 -0.94 -8.16 -8.86
C CYS A 108 -1.83 -8.97 -7.91
N ASP A 109 -1.60 -10.28 -7.76
CA ASP A 109 -2.34 -11.09 -6.79
C ASP A 109 -1.93 -10.72 -5.35
N ILE A 110 -0.63 -10.54 -5.11
CA ILE A 110 -0.11 -10.04 -3.82
C ILE A 110 -0.60 -8.63 -3.53
N ALA A 111 -0.62 -7.74 -4.54
CA ALA A 111 -1.15 -6.39 -4.36
C ALA A 111 -2.64 -6.39 -3.96
N ALA A 112 -3.45 -7.28 -4.54
CA ALA A 112 -4.85 -7.45 -4.15
C ALA A 112 -5.02 -8.02 -2.74
N GLU A 113 -4.13 -8.94 -2.31
CA GLU A 113 -4.10 -9.44 -0.92
C GLU A 113 -3.76 -8.34 0.08
N LEU A 114 -2.74 -7.54 -0.20
CA LEU A 114 -2.36 -6.40 0.65
C LEU A 114 -3.49 -5.39 0.75
N ALA A 115 -4.17 -5.08 -0.37
CA ALA A 115 -5.34 -4.22 -0.37
C ALA A 115 -6.46 -4.77 0.52
N ALA A 116 -6.67 -6.09 0.53
CA ALA A 116 -7.65 -6.72 1.41
C ALA A 116 -7.27 -6.59 2.89
N VAL A 117 -5.99 -6.79 3.22
CA VAL A 117 -5.50 -6.62 4.60
C VAL A 117 -5.75 -5.19 5.08
N PHE A 118 -5.41 -4.17 4.28
CA PHE A 118 -5.65 -2.77 4.64
C PHE A 118 -7.13 -2.42 4.69
N ALA A 119 -7.92 -2.93 3.74
CA ALA A 119 -9.36 -2.64 3.69
C ALA A 119 -10.10 -3.17 4.93
N PHE A 120 -9.81 -4.40 5.32
CA PHE A 120 -10.46 -4.97 6.49
C PHE A 120 -9.89 -4.42 7.80
N SER A 121 -8.60 -4.06 7.87
CA SER A 121 -8.03 -3.39 9.04
C SER A 121 -8.61 -2.00 9.25
N ALA A 122 -8.76 -1.22 8.18
CA ALA A 122 -9.43 0.08 8.24
C ALA A 122 -10.90 -0.06 8.68
N ALA A 123 -11.61 -1.10 8.18
CA ALA A 123 -12.98 -1.37 8.61
C ALA A 123 -13.10 -1.73 10.09
N GLU A 124 -12.12 -2.47 10.63
CA GLU A 124 -12.06 -2.81 12.05
C GLU A 124 -11.76 -1.60 12.93
N SER A 125 -10.87 -0.71 12.46
CA SER A 125 -10.52 0.56 13.14
C SER A 125 -11.55 1.67 12.92
N SER A 126 -12.64 1.42 12.18
CA SER A 126 -13.65 2.42 11.79
C SER A 126 -13.09 3.57 10.94
N ASP A 127 -11.97 3.36 10.27
CA ASP A 127 -11.35 4.31 9.36
C ASP A 127 -12.04 4.36 7.98
N ARG A 128 -11.81 5.43 7.26
CA ARG A 128 -12.26 5.56 5.86
C ARG A 128 -11.21 4.99 4.94
N ILE A 129 -11.62 4.07 4.07
CA ILE A 129 -10.72 3.49 3.08
C ILE A 129 -11.23 3.67 1.66
N GLY A 130 -10.31 4.05 0.76
CA GLY A 130 -10.55 4.17 -0.68
C GLY A 130 -9.52 3.40 -1.49
N LEU A 131 -9.78 3.23 -2.78
CA LEU A 131 -8.93 2.49 -3.71
C LEU A 131 -8.70 3.32 -4.98
N LEU A 132 -7.47 3.34 -5.44
CA LEU A 132 -7.08 3.81 -6.76
C LEU A 132 -6.37 2.67 -7.51
N LEU A 133 -6.89 2.26 -8.65
CA LEU A 133 -6.20 1.38 -9.60
C LEU A 133 -5.64 2.22 -10.74
N PHE A 134 -4.35 2.08 -11.04
CA PHE A 134 -3.71 2.87 -12.09
C PHE A 134 -2.76 2.03 -12.96
N SER A 135 -2.58 2.46 -14.19
CA SER A 135 -1.51 2.06 -15.09
C SER A 135 -1.05 3.30 -15.86
N ASN A 136 -1.18 3.38 -17.17
CA ASN A 136 -0.93 4.60 -17.96
C ASN A 136 -1.92 5.75 -17.66
N ASN A 137 -3.01 5.43 -16.97
CA ASN A 137 -4.01 6.38 -16.47
C ASN A 137 -4.69 5.78 -15.24
N VAL A 138 -5.58 6.55 -14.63
CA VAL A 138 -6.46 6.06 -13.56
C VAL A 138 -7.50 5.12 -14.17
N ARG A 139 -7.45 3.85 -13.79
CA ARG A 139 -8.37 2.81 -14.25
C ARG A 139 -9.66 2.77 -13.43
N ARG A 140 -9.53 2.98 -12.14
CA ARG A 140 -10.65 2.93 -11.20
C ARG A 140 -10.34 3.74 -9.96
N TYR A 141 -11.32 4.50 -9.49
CA TYR A 141 -11.27 5.17 -8.19
C TYR A 141 -12.51 4.82 -7.38
N ILE A 142 -12.31 4.43 -6.14
CA ILE A 142 -13.36 4.21 -5.14
C ILE A 142 -13.10 5.20 -4.02
N PRO A 143 -14.02 6.17 -3.80
CA PRO A 143 -13.84 7.19 -2.78
C PRO A 143 -13.82 6.58 -1.37
N PRO A 144 -13.10 7.21 -0.42
CA PRO A 144 -12.98 6.69 0.94
C PRO A 144 -14.33 6.67 1.68
N ARG A 145 -14.71 5.51 2.18
CA ARG A 145 -15.88 5.32 3.04
C ARG A 145 -15.57 4.30 4.14
N ARG A 146 -16.40 4.28 5.17
CA ARG A 146 -16.29 3.34 6.29
C ARG A 146 -17.07 2.05 6.06
N GLY A 147 -16.72 1.06 6.83
CA GLY A 147 -17.51 -0.14 7.06
C GLY A 147 -17.12 -1.33 6.20
N ARG A 148 -17.46 -2.50 6.73
CA ARG A 148 -17.04 -3.80 6.19
C ARG A 148 -17.57 -4.08 4.79
N MET A 149 -18.79 -3.59 4.47
CA MET A 149 -19.33 -3.75 3.12
C MET A 149 -18.54 -2.95 2.10
N HIS A 150 -18.07 -1.74 2.47
CA HIS A 150 -17.21 -0.93 1.61
C HIS A 150 -15.84 -1.58 1.42
N ALA A 151 -15.24 -2.14 2.46
CA ALA A 151 -14.01 -2.93 2.37
C ALA A 151 -14.15 -4.09 1.37
N ARG A 152 -15.27 -4.82 1.39
CA ARG A 152 -15.55 -5.88 0.39
C ARG A 152 -15.63 -5.36 -1.04
N VAL A 153 -16.17 -4.17 -1.27
CA VAL A 153 -16.18 -3.54 -2.62
C VAL A 153 -14.76 -3.29 -3.09
N ILE A 154 -13.89 -2.74 -2.22
CA ILE A 154 -12.48 -2.51 -2.52
C ILE A 154 -11.76 -3.81 -2.88
N VAL A 155 -11.92 -4.84 -2.04
CA VAL A 155 -11.29 -6.15 -2.26
C VAL A 155 -11.77 -6.78 -3.56
N ARG A 156 -13.08 -6.73 -3.83
CA ARG A 156 -13.65 -7.23 -5.08
C ARG A 156 -13.02 -6.56 -6.31
N ASP A 157 -12.93 -5.23 -6.31
CA ASP A 157 -12.42 -4.48 -7.45
C ASP A 157 -10.89 -4.70 -7.62
N ALA A 158 -10.13 -4.82 -6.54
CA ALA A 158 -8.70 -5.16 -6.58
C ALA A 158 -8.47 -6.58 -7.14
N VAL A 159 -9.24 -7.58 -6.67
CA VAL A 159 -9.17 -8.96 -7.17
C VAL A 159 -9.66 -9.08 -8.61
N ASP A 160 -10.69 -8.33 -9.00
CA ASP A 160 -11.20 -8.30 -10.37
C ASP A 160 -10.13 -7.74 -11.33
N ALA A 161 -9.48 -6.63 -10.97
CA ALA A 161 -8.38 -6.06 -11.74
C ALA A 161 -7.22 -7.07 -11.91
N ALA A 162 -6.80 -7.73 -10.83
CA ALA A 162 -5.78 -8.77 -10.89
C ALA A 162 -6.23 -9.97 -11.75
N THR A 163 -7.52 -10.25 -11.85
CA THR A 163 -8.07 -11.39 -12.62
C THR A 163 -8.18 -11.08 -14.10
N ARG A 164 -8.67 -9.89 -14.45
CA ARG A 164 -8.82 -9.46 -15.86
C ARG A 164 -7.49 -9.29 -16.55
N GLY A 165 -6.45 -9.01 -15.81
CA GLY A 165 -5.10 -8.80 -16.31
C GLY A 165 -4.63 -7.37 -16.10
N CYS A 166 -3.34 -7.26 -15.82
CA CYS A 166 -2.65 -5.98 -15.69
C CYS A 166 -2.09 -5.60 -17.06
N GLU A 167 -2.29 -4.35 -17.50
CA GLU A 167 -1.94 -3.90 -18.84
C GLU A 167 -1.44 -2.44 -18.84
N GLY A 168 -0.64 -2.12 -19.86
CA GLY A 168 -0.10 -0.77 -20.07
C GLY A 168 1.16 -0.49 -19.25
N VAL A 169 1.67 0.71 -19.37
CA VAL A 169 2.86 1.21 -18.67
C VAL A 169 2.41 1.91 -17.39
N ALA A 170 3.16 1.77 -16.32
CA ALA A 170 2.85 2.47 -15.07
C ALA A 170 3.12 3.99 -15.22
N ASP A 171 2.12 4.82 -14.90
CA ASP A 171 2.27 6.28 -14.75
C ASP A 171 1.88 6.68 -13.31
N LEU A 172 2.86 6.59 -12.44
CA LEU A 172 2.70 6.97 -11.03
C LEU A 172 2.42 8.46 -10.87
N ASP A 173 2.91 9.30 -11.80
CA ASP A 173 2.72 10.74 -11.71
C ASP A 173 1.26 11.13 -12.02
N ALA A 174 0.63 10.47 -13.00
CA ALA A 174 -0.81 10.60 -13.25
C ALA A 174 -1.64 10.15 -12.03
N ALA A 175 -1.29 9.03 -11.42
CA ALA A 175 -1.94 8.54 -10.20
C ALA A 175 -1.81 9.53 -9.04
N ALA A 176 -0.62 10.07 -8.81
CA ALA A 176 -0.37 11.04 -7.75
C ALA A 176 -1.13 12.35 -7.97
N ARG A 177 -1.13 12.91 -9.19
CA ARG A 177 -1.92 14.11 -9.53
C ARG A 177 -3.41 13.88 -9.29
N TYR A 178 -3.91 12.70 -9.63
CA TYR A 178 -5.31 12.38 -9.38
C TYR A 178 -5.63 12.34 -7.88
N LEU A 179 -4.78 11.68 -7.07
CA LEU A 179 -4.94 11.63 -5.62
C LEU A 179 -4.90 13.02 -4.99
N GLU A 180 -3.99 13.90 -5.43
CA GLU A 180 -3.90 15.29 -4.99
C GLU A 180 -5.16 16.10 -5.32
N HIS A 181 -5.81 15.77 -6.43
CA HIS A 181 -7.06 16.43 -6.84
C HIS A 181 -8.27 15.95 -6.04
N VAL A 182 -8.40 14.64 -5.81
CA VAL A 182 -9.59 14.07 -5.14
C VAL A 182 -9.51 14.10 -3.62
N SER A 183 -8.32 14.26 -3.03
CA SER A 183 -8.11 14.30 -1.58
C SER A 183 -7.72 15.69 -1.12
N ALA A 184 -8.71 16.47 -0.65
CA ALA A 184 -8.48 17.81 -0.14
C ALA A 184 -7.76 17.82 1.23
N ARG A 185 -7.96 16.78 2.04
CA ARG A 185 -7.38 16.62 3.38
C ARG A 185 -6.19 15.69 3.36
N ARG A 186 -5.33 15.80 4.37
CA ARG A 186 -4.23 14.85 4.57
C ARG A 186 -4.79 13.45 4.77
N ALA A 187 -4.24 12.48 4.04
CA ALA A 187 -4.60 11.07 4.09
C ALA A 187 -3.35 10.21 4.23
N VAL A 188 -3.49 8.98 4.64
CA VAL A 188 -2.48 7.95 4.44
C VAL A 188 -2.63 7.42 3.02
N VAL A 189 -1.56 7.43 2.26
CA VAL A 189 -1.53 6.89 0.89
C VAL A 189 -0.58 5.71 0.84
N ILE A 190 -1.12 4.52 0.62
CA ILE A 190 -0.34 3.29 0.47
C ILE A 190 -0.22 2.99 -1.01
N VAL A 191 0.98 3.14 -1.56
CA VAL A 191 1.26 2.87 -2.97
C VAL A 191 1.87 1.48 -3.10
N ILE A 192 1.22 0.61 -3.86
CA ILE A 192 1.64 -0.77 -4.12
C ILE A 192 1.99 -0.89 -5.59
N SER A 193 3.28 -1.08 -5.90
CA SER A 193 3.82 -1.18 -7.26
C SER A 193 5.14 -1.95 -7.24
N ASP A 194 5.67 -2.33 -8.38
CA ASP A 194 7.05 -2.82 -8.50
C ASP A 194 8.09 -1.70 -8.67
N PHE A 195 7.63 -0.46 -8.83
CA PHE A 195 8.45 0.74 -8.97
C PHE A 195 9.58 0.58 -10.01
N LEU A 196 9.23 0.06 -11.17
CA LEU A 196 10.16 -0.07 -12.30
C LEU A 196 10.48 1.28 -12.96
N ASP A 197 9.58 2.26 -12.84
CA ASP A 197 9.82 3.62 -13.31
C ASP A 197 10.98 4.26 -12.54
N GLN A 198 11.94 4.84 -13.27
CA GLN A 198 13.11 5.48 -12.67
C GLN A 198 12.81 6.84 -12.04
N ASN A 199 11.70 7.48 -12.39
CA ASN A 199 11.36 8.84 -11.97
C ASN A 199 10.37 8.91 -10.81
N PHE A 200 10.00 7.78 -10.21
CA PHE A 200 9.00 7.74 -9.14
C PHE A 200 9.36 8.60 -7.92
N GLU A 201 10.64 8.82 -7.66
CA GLU A 201 11.12 9.51 -6.45
C GLU A 201 10.56 10.94 -6.33
N ARG A 202 10.60 11.71 -7.43
CA ARG A 202 10.06 13.08 -7.45
C ARG A 202 8.56 13.11 -7.17
N THR A 203 7.84 12.21 -7.79
CA THR A 203 6.38 12.06 -7.63
C THR A 203 6.03 11.66 -6.21
N MET A 204 6.69 10.64 -5.67
CA MET A 204 6.47 10.16 -4.31
C MET A 204 6.81 11.23 -3.26
N ARG A 205 7.91 11.98 -3.46
CA ARG A 205 8.28 13.10 -2.58
C ARG A 205 7.24 14.22 -2.61
N ARG A 206 6.68 14.54 -3.80
CA ARG A 206 5.59 15.51 -3.93
C ARG A 206 4.34 15.04 -3.18
N LEU A 207 3.95 13.80 -3.37
CA LEU A 207 2.81 13.20 -2.68
C LEU A 207 2.98 13.19 -1.14
N ASN A 208 4.20 12.89 -0.66
CA ASN A 208 4.54 12.83 0.76
C ASN A 208 4.52 14.19 1.48
N ARG A 209 4.62 15.31 0.73
CA ARG A 209 4.45 16.65 1.31
C ARG A 209 3.02 16.91 1.76
N ARG A 210 2.05 16.31 1.11
CA ARG A 210 0.62 16.54 1.34
C ARG A 210 -0.05 15.43 2.13
N HIS A 211 0.42 14.21 1.96
CA HIS A 211 -0.12 13.00 2.54
C HIS A 211 0.95 12.27 3.36
N ASP A 212 0.54 11.26 4.10
CA ASP A 212 1.43 10.32 4.74
C ASP A 212 1.62 9.12 3.82
N VAL A 213 2.78 9.01 3.19
CA VAL A 213 2.98 8.01 2.12
C VAL A 213 3.75 6.81 2.62
N VAL A 214 3.20 5.63 2.32
CA VAL A 214 3.86 4.34 2.48
C VAL A 214 4.02 3.71 1.10
N ALA A 215 5.23 3.27 0.77
CA ALA A 215 5.53 2.55 -0.46
C ALA A 215 5.68 1.05 -0.18
N ILE A 216 4.98 0.21 -0.93
CA ILE A 216 5.14 -1.25 -0.87
C ILE A 216 5.58 -1.74 -2.24
N THR A 217 6.84 -2.17 -2.32
CA THR A 217 7.37 -2.78 -3.54
C THR A 217 7.02 -4.26 -3.58
N VAL A 218 6.39 -4.70 -4.68
CA VAL A 218 6.13 -6.12 -4.93
C VAL A 218 7.10 -6.64 -5.97
N GLY A 219 7.95 -7.57 -5.58
CA GLY A 219 8.95 -8.19 -6.45
C GLY A 219 8.72 -9.68 -6.68
N ASP A 220 9.38 -10.20 -7.72
CA ASP A 220 9.40 -11.64 -8.02
C ASP A 220 10.84 -12.15 -8.07
N PRO A 221 11.16 -13.33 -7.52
CA PRO A 221 12.53 -13.84 -7.47
C PRO A 221 13.14 -14.07 -8.85
N ARG A 222 12.34 -14.28 -9.89
CA ARG A 222 12.84 -14.45 -11.27
C ARG A 222 13.15 -13.12 -11.97
N GLU A 223 12.78 -12.01 -11.41
CA GLU A 223 13.29 -10.72 -11.85
C GLU A 223 14.77 -10.54 -11.53
N ASP A 224 15.26 -11.26 -10.52
CA ASP A 224 16.66 -11.19 -10.06
C ASP A 224 17.52 -12.31 -10.61
N ARG A 225 16.94 -13.51 -10.79
CA ARG A 225 17.66 -14.67 -11.27
C ARG A 225 16.93 -15.30 -12.45
N PHE A 226 17.44 -15.05 -13.64
CA PHE A 226 17.00 -15.82 -14.79
C PHE A 226 17.41 -17.29 -14.63
N PRO A 227 16.60 -18.23 -15.17
CA PRO A 227 16.99 -19.63 -15.16
C PRO A 227 18.29 -19.81 -15.95
N ASP A 228 19.16 -20.70 -15.47
CA ASP A 228 20.34 -21.13 -16.22
C ASP A 228 19.88 -21.67 -17.58
N GLY A 229 20.34 -21.04 -18.66
CA GLY A 229 19.88 -21.41 -19.99
C GLY A 229 20.62 -20.69 -21.09
N GLY A 230 20.32 -21.06 -22.34
CA GLY A 230 20.87 -20.44 -23.54
C GLY A 230 20.06 -19.22 -23.97
N LEU A 231 19.60 -19.24 -25.22
CA LEU A 231 18.78 -18.19 -25.79
C LEU A 231 17.32 -18.26 -25.25
N ALA A 232 16.85 -17.13 -24.73
CA ALA A 232 15.46 -16.97 -24.29
C ALA A 232 14.80 -15.81 -25.02
N ARG A 233 13.52 -16.00 -25.35
CA ARG A 233 12.67 -14.91 -25.82
C ARG A 233 12.08 -14.19 -24.61
N VAL A 234 12.49 -12.96 -24.39
CA VAL A 234 11.99 -12.08 -23.32
C VAL A 234 10.97 -11.14 -23.94
N ILE A 235 9.83 -10.98 -23.29
CA ILE A 235 8.77 -10.09 -23.70
C ILE A 235 8.70 -8.98 -22.64
N ASP A 236 8.83 -7.72 -23.08
CA ASP A 236 8.55 -6.57 -22.24
C ASP A 236 7.06 -6.57 -21.89
N ALA A 237 6.74 -6.72 -20.63
CA ALA A 237 5.36 -6.88 -20.16
C ALA A 237 4.50 -5.61 -20.36
N GLU A 238 5.13 -4.44 -20.45
CA GLU A 238 4.45 -3.15 -20.61
C GLU A 238 4.29 -2.74 -22.09
N ARG A 239 5.33 -3.00 -22.88
CA ARG A 239 5.40 -2.55 -24.30
C ARG A 239 5.14 -3.67 -25.30
N GLY A 240 5.11 -4.92 -24.85
CA GLY A 240 4.95 -6.09 -25.72
C GLY A 240 6.15 -6.37 -26.65
N VAL A 241 7.24 -5.61 -26.52
CA VAL A 241 8.42 -5.79 -27.36
C VAL A 241 9.12 -7.09 -27.03
N GLN A 242 9.38 -7.91 -28.06
CA GLN A 242 10.08 -9.18 -27.90
C GLN A 242 11.56 -9.00 -28.22
N ARG A 243 12.41 -9.58 -27.38
CA ARG A 243 13.86 -9.63 -27.59
C ARG A 243 14.38 -11.03 -27.35
N LEU A 244 15.32 -11.45 -28.19
CA LEU A 244 16.08 -12.67 -27.96
C LEU A 244 17.31 -12.31 -27.11
N VAL A 245 17.45 -12.94 -25.96
CA VAL A 245 18.50 -12.65 -24.98
C VAL A 245 19.26 -13.95 -24.70
N ASP A 246 20.59 -13.91 -24.79
CA ASP A 246 21.45 -15.01 -24.31
C ASP A 246 21.62 -14.86 -22.79
N LEU A 247 20.93 -15.70 -22.04
CA LEU A 247 20.92 -15.69 -20.58
C LEU A 247 22.28 -15.99 -19.95
N ARG A 248 23.20 -16.65 -20.70
CA ARG A 248 24.57 -16.89 -20.26
C ARG A 248 25.45 -15.66 -20.26
N ARG A 249 25.19 -14.73 -21.18
CA ARG A 249 25.96 -13.48 -21.32
C ARG A 249 25.36 -12.32 -20.57
N ALA A 250 24.12 -12.47 -20.11
CA ALA A 250 23.32 -11.29 -19.75
C ALA A 250 23.80 -10.57 -18.48
N GLY A 251 24.63 -11.20 -17.62
CA GLY A 251 25.02 -10.55 -16.35
C GLY A 251 23.81 -9.99 -15.60
N VAL A 252 22.65 -10.62 -15.77
CA VAL A 252 21.34 -10.10 -15.37
C VAL A 252 21.04 -10.41 -13.91
N SER A 253 21.73 -11.44 -13.37
CA SER A 253 21.63 -11.80 -11.96
C SER A 253 22.08 -10.66 -11.07
N GLY A 254 21.32 -10.38 -10.02
CA GLY A 254 21.59 -9.33 -9.04
C GLY A 254 21.08 -7.93 -9.42
N ARG A 255 20.54 -7.73 -10.63
CA ARG A 255 20.03 -6.40 -11.04
C ARG A 255 18.75 -6.01 -10.30
N ALA A 256 17.87 -6.95 -10.05
CA ALA A 256 16.63 -6.66 -9.31
C ALA A 256 16.93 -6.39 -7.83
N GLU A 257 17.80 -7.19 -7.21
CA GLU A 257 18.25 -6.95 -5.83
C GLU A 257 18.95 -5.57 -5.69
N ALA A 258 19.83 -5.24 -6.63
CA ALA A 258 20.49 -3.94 -6.67
C ALA A 258 19.46 -2.80 -6.84
N ARG A 259 18.44 -3.01 -7.68
CA ARG A 259 17.33 -2.06 -7.87
C ARG A 259 16.51 -1.91 -6.60
N TRP A 260 16.15 -3.00 -5.91
CA TRP A 260 15.40 -2.94 -4.67
C TRP A 260 16.16 -2.19 -3.57
N LYS A 261 17.47 -2.45 -3.42
CA LYS A 261 18.34 -1.71 -2.50
C LYS A 261 18.44 -0.22 -2.88
N LEU A 262 18.51 0.08 -4.18
CA LEU A 262 18.49 1.45 -4.66
C LEU A 262 17.17 2.15 -4.39
N ASN A 263 16.04 1.48 -4.65
CA ASN A 263 14.71 2.01 -4.38
C ASN A 263 14.52 2.26 -2.87
N GLU A 264 14.95 1.33 -2.02
CA GLU A 264 14.94 1.53 -0.56
C GLU A 264 15.69 2.80 -0.13
N ARG A 265 16.90 3.03 -0.69
CA ARG A 265 17.68 4.24 -0.42
C ARG A 265 16.95 5.50 -0.91
N ARG A 266 16.34 5.46 -2.09
CA ARG A 266 15.56 6.57 -2.66
C ARG A 266 14.32 6.90 -1.81
N PHE A 267 13.57 5.91 -1.36
CA PHE A 267 12.44 6.11 -0.46
C PHE A 267 12.89 6.70 0.88
N ARG A 268 13.96 6.17 1.46
CA ARG A 268 14.53 6.71 2.71
C ARG A 268 14.96 8.16 2.55
N ALA A 269 15.64 8.51 1.45
CA ALA A 269 16.03 9.89 1.15
C ALA A 269 14.84 10.83 0.90
N ALA A 270 13.71 10.28 0.47
CA ALA A 270 12.45 11.01 0.30
C ALA A 270 11.62 11.11 1.59
N GLY A 271 12.06 10.50 2.71
CA GLY A 271 11.33 10.45 3.97
C GLY A 271 10.07 9.57 3.88
N ILE A 272 10.08 8.55 3.03
CA ILE A 272 8.95 7.67 2.77
C ILE A 272 9.24 6.30 3.40
N ASP A 273 8.31 5.81 4.19
CA ASP A 273 8.39 4.47 4.73
C ASP A 273 8.17 3.44 3.62
N HIS A 274 9.05 2.45 3.57
CA HIS A 274 9.10 1.49 2.47
C HIS A 274 9.18 0.05 2.97
N LEU A 275 8.38 -0.82 2.36
CA LEU A 275 8.40 -2.27 2.56
C LEU A 275 8.58 -2.97 1.20
N THR A 276 9.41 -4.00 1.15
CA THR A 276 9.50 -4.90 -0.01
C THR A 276 8.88 -6.24 0.34
N VAL A 277 8.02 -6.74 -0.53
CA VAL A 277 7.39 -8.06 -0.44
C VAL A 277 7.69 -8.87 -1.70
N SER A 278 7.75 -10.20 -1.56
CA SER A 278 8.06 -11.12 -2.65
C SER A 278 6.88 -12.03 -2.94
N THR A 279 6.71 -12.39 -4.21
CA THR A 279 5.72 -13.40 -4.63
C THR A 279 6.02 -14.80 -4.11
N ALA A 280 7.27 -15.10 -3.73
CA ALA A 280 7.73 -16.43 -3.31
C ALA A 280 7.79 -16.63 -1.79
N ILE A 281 7.76 -15.56 -1.01
CA ILE A 281 7.95 -15.62 0.44
C ILE A 281 6.73 -14.99 1.10
N GLY A 282 6.21 -15.66 2.15
CA GLY A 282 5.13 -15.09 2.96
C GLY A 282 5.55 -13.75 3.59
N TYR A 283 4.76 -12.73 3.39
CA TYR A 283 5.05 -11.36 3.81
C TYR A 283 4.46 -11.00 5.18
N ASP A 284 3.72 -11.89 5.81
CA ASP A 284 2.95 -11.65 7.02
C ASP A 284 3.82 -11.07 8.15
N ARG A 285 4.97 -11.72 8.41
CA ARG A 285 5.89 -11.29 9.47
C ARG A 285 6.55 -9.95 9.17
N ASP A 286 6.92 -9.72 7.91
CA ASP A 286 7.56 -8.48 7.50
C ASP A 286 6.59 -7.32 7.53
N LEU A 287 5.33 -7.55 7.15
CA LEU A 287 4.26 -6.57 7.25
C LEU A 287 3.98 -6.17 8.70
N LEU A 288 3.82 -7.14 9.61
CA LEU A 288 3.63 -6.90 11.04
C LEU A 288 4.81 -6.13 11.64
N ARG A 289 6.04 -6.56 11.37
CA ARG A 289 7.25 -5.90 11.85
C ARG A 289 7.32 -4.46 11.37
N PHE A 290 7.10 -4.22 10.08
CA PHE A 290 7.16 -2.91 9.45
C PHE A 290 6.19 -1.92 10.12
N PHE A 291 4.93 -2.30 10.32
CA PHE A 291 3.94 -1.41 10.93
C PHE A 291 4.19 -1.19 12.41
N ARG A 292 4.66 -2.19 13.14
CA ARG A 292 5.08 -2.04 14.53
C ARG A 292 6.24 -1.05 14.69
N GLU A 293 7.30 -1.20 13.89
CA GLU A 293 8.45 -0.29 13.90
C GLU A 293 8.05 1.13 13.50
N ARG A 294 7.14 1.26 12.51
CA ARG A 294 6.59 2.54 12.11
C ARG A 294 5.82 3.21 13.26
N GLY A 295 4.98 2.46 13.98
CA GLY A 295 4.24 2.95 15.14
C GLY A 295 5.17 3.44 16.27
N ILE A 296 6.28 2.73 16.50
CA ILE A 296 7.29 3.16 17.50
C ILE A 296 7.97 4.46 17.09
N ARG A 297 8.33 4.63 15.80
CA ARG A 297 9.01 5.84 15.30
C ARG A 297 8.12 7.09 15.30
N ARG A 298 6.81 6.93 15.34
CA ARG A 298 5.84 8.03 15.32
C ARG A 298 5.30 8.41 16.69
N ARG A 299 5.66 7.65 17.72
CA ARG A 299 5.41 7.98 19.13
C ARG A 299 6.43 8.99 19.64
#